data_45f6e38f58e60fdc8f3d79ca9527df70
#
_entry.id   45f6e38f58e60fdc8f3d79ca9527df70
#
_cell.length_a   1.000
_cell.length_b   1.000
_cell.length_c   1.000
_cell.angle_alpha   90.00
_cell.angle_beta   90.00
_cell.angle_gamma   90.00
#
_symmetry.space_group_name_H-M   'P 1'
#
loop_
_entity.id
_entity.type
_entity.pdbx_description
1 polymer ?
#
loop_
_entity_poly.entity_id
_entity_poly.type
_entity_poly.pdbx_seq_one_letter_code
_entity_poly.pdbx_strand_id
1 'polypeptide(L)'
;MTAAGTIPPAKVLIIGAGVAGLQAIATAKRLGAQVEAFDVRPEVKEQVESLGAKFVEVESDDEDGVGEGGYAKETSDDYKQKQQLVMKDHIAKSDLVITTALIPGKPAPVLIPNSMVDAMKQGSVIVDLASENGGNCESTEPGKVVRKNGVTIDGSLNLPSTMQVHSSQPVSYK
;
A
#
# COMPACT_ATOMS: atom_id res chain seq x y z
N MET A 1 -16.68 -21.48 -6.06
CA MET A 1 -17.71 -21.52 -7.13
C MET A 1 -19.05 -21.73 -6.46
N THR A 2 -20.00 -20.89 -6.76
CA THR A 2 -21.38 -20.99 -6.25
C THR A 2 -22.31 -21.16 -7.44
N ALA A 3 -23.53 -21.67 -7.22
CA ALA A 3 -24.56 -21.77 -8.26
C ALA A 3 -24.92 -20.41 -8.88
N ALA A 4 -24.60 -19.30 -8.20
CA ALA A 4 -24.87 -17.93 -8.66
C ALA A 4 -23.72 -17.31 -9.50
N GLY A 5 -22.62 -18.03 -9.74
CA GLY A 5 -21.48 -17.55 -10.50
C GLY A 5 -20.16 -17.52 -9.70
N THR A 6 -19.12 -17.04 -10.34
CA THR A 6 -17.77 -16.94 -9.76
C THR A 6 -17.46 -15.47 -9.49
N ILE A 7 -17.10 -15.14 -8.24
CA ILE A 7 -16.57 -13.83 -7.88
C ILE A 7 -15.07 -13.84 -8.17
N PRO A 8 -14.53 -12.91 -8.98
CA PRO A 8 -13.11 -12.83 -9.22
C PRO A 8 -12.35 -12.49 -7.92
N PRO A 9 -11.06 -12.88 -7.81
CA PRO A 9 -10.22 -12.48 -6.69
C PRO A 9 -10.12 -10.95 -6.58
N ALA A 10 -10.15 -10.43 -5.34
CA ALA A 10 -9.93 -9.01 -5.10
C ALA A 10 -8.51 -8.60 -5.53
N LYS A 11 -8.39 -7.42 -6.12
CA LYS A 11 -7.11 -6.79 -6.46
C LYS A 11 -6.66 -5.92 -5.30
N VAL A 12 -5.52 -6.25 -4.74
CA VAL A 12 -4.94 -5.56 -3.57
C VAL A 12 -3.62 -4.94 -3.97
N LEU A 13 -3.48 -3.64 -3.72
CA LEU A 13 -2.23 -2.91 -3.88
C LEU A 13 -1.66 -2.56 -2.50
N ILE A 14 -0.42 -2.93 -2.25
CA ILE A 14 0.32 -2.58 -1.04
C ILE A 14 1.34 -1.49 -1.38
N ILE A 15 1.31 -0.37 -0.68
CA ILE A 15 2.26 0.73 -0.84
C ILE A 15 3.15 0.79 0.40
N GLY A 16 4.42 0.43 0.20
CA GLY A 16 5.41 0.20 1.26
C GLY A 16 5.56 -1.28 1.59
N ALA A 17 6.73 -1.84 1.26
CA ALA A 17 7.07 -3.24 1.50
C ALA A 17 8.02 -3.41 2.71
N GLY A 18 7.78 -2.66 3.78
CA GLY A 18 8.38 -2.90 5.09
C GLY A 18 7.75 -4.09 5.80
N VAL A 19 8.04 -4.27 7.09
CA VAL A 19 7.52 -5.42 7.89
C VAL A 19 5.99 -5.52 7.81
N ALA A 20 5.28 -4.40 8.01
CA ALA A 20 3.81 -4.38 7.93
C ALA A 20 3.30 -4.67 6.51
N GLY A 21 3.95 -4.10 5.48
CA GLY A 21 3.59 -4.33 4.08
C GLY A 21 3.80 -5.77 3.65
N LEU A 22 4.93 -6.38 3.97
CA LEU A 22 5.20 -7.80 3.68
C LEU A 22 4.20 -8.73 4.38
N GLN A 23 3.82 -8.40 5.62
CA GLN A 23 2.79 -9.15 6.34
C GLN A 23 1.41 -9.01 5.69
N ALA A 24 1.07 -7.80 5.23
CA ALA A 24 -0.17 -7.55 4.49
C ALA A 24 -0.21 -8.33 3.17
N ILE A 25 0.91 -8.36 2.42
CA ILE A 25 1.07 -9.16 1.20
C ILE A 25 0.80 -10.65 1.50
N ALA A 26 1.51 -11.21 2.48
CA ALA A 26 1.39 -12.62 2.83
C ALA A 26 -0.05 -12.99 3.25
N THR A 27 -0.71 -12.10 4.00
CA THR A 27 -2.09 -12.31 4.45
C THR A 27 -3.07 -12.23 3.29
N ALA A 28 -2.98 -11.20 2.44
CA ALA A 28 -3.86 -11.01 1.29
C ALA A 28 -3.72 -12.17 0.28
N LYS A 29 -2.49 -12.62 0.02
CA LYS A 29 -2.23 -13.81 -0.82
C LYS A 29 -2.88 -15.07 -0.25
N ARG A 30 -2.76 -15.30 1.06
CA ARG A 30 -3.37 -16.44 1.73
C ARG A 30 -4.89 -16.42 1.68
N LEU A 31 -5.50 -15.23 1.63
CA LEU A 31 -6.93 -15.04 1.43
C LEU A 31 -7.36 -15.15 -0.04
N GLY A 32 -6.44 -15.41 -0.97
CA GLY A 32 -6.73 -15.62 -2.38
C GLY A 32 -6.77 -14.35 -3.24
N ALA A 33 -6.29 -13.22 -2.74
CA ALA A 33 -6.24 -11.98 -3.50
C ALA A 33 -5.14 -11.99 -4.59
N GLN A 34 -5.36 -11.19 -5.62
CA GLN A 34 -4.32 -10.78 -6.57
C GLN A 34 -3.59 -9.58 -5.96
N VAL A 35 -2.34 -9.77 -5.55
CA VAL A 35 -1.59 -8.76 -4.80
C VAL A 35 -0.49 -8.19 -5.67
N GLU A 36 -0.46 -6.86 -5.74
CA GLU A 36 0.63 -6.05 -6.26
C GLU A 36 1.24 -5.23 -5.12
N ALA A 37 2.52 -4.92 -5.19
CA ALA A 37 3.17 -4.09 -4.20
C ALA A 37 4.11 -3.09 -4.85
N PHE A 38 4.17 -1.90 -4.28
CA PHE A 38 5.05 -0.82 -4.65
C PHE A 38 5.92 -0.40 -3.46
N ASP A 39 7.21 -0.23 -3.71
CA ASP A 39 8.15 0.39 -2.76
C ASP A 39 9.19 1.19 -3.56
N VAL A 40 9.71 2.25 -2.96
CA VAL A 40 10.78 3.07 -3.57
C VAL A 40 12.14 2.38 -3.54
N ARG A 41 12.28 1.32 -2.75
CA ARG A 41 13.51 0.54 -2.57
C ARG A 41 13.48 -0.69 -3.48
N PRO A 42 14.32 -0.76 -4.51
CA PRO A 42 14.34 -1.90 -5.43
C PRO A 42 14.75 -3.22 -4.77
N GLU A 43 15.53 -3.18 -3.69
CA GLU A 43 16.00 -4.36 -2.97
C GLU A 43 14.89 -5.18 -2.31
N VAL A 44 13.71 -4.60 -2.09
CA VAL A 44 12.57 -5.34 -1.53
C VAL A 44 11.80 -6.16 -2.57
N LYS A 45 12.10 -6.01 -3.86
CA LYS A 45 11.44 -6.72 -4.96
C LYS A 45 11.44 -8.24 -4.75
N GLU A 46 12.61 -8.82 -4.47
CA GLU A 46 12.72 -10.26 -4.24
C GLU A 46 11.86 -10.75 -3.07
N GLN A 47 11.76 -9.94 -2.01
CA GLN A 47 10.94 -10.27 -0.85
C GLN A 47 9.45 -10.27 -1.22
N VAL A 48 9.00 -9.28 -1.98
CA VAL A 48 7.62 -9.19 -2.47
C VAL A 48 7.29 -10.38 -3.38
N GLU A 49 8.15 -10.69 -4.34
CA GLU A 49 7.95 -11.77 -5.30
C GLU A 49 8.01 -13.15 -4.64
N SER A 50 8.85 -13.32 -3.61
CA SER A 50 8.91 -14.57 -2.82
C SER A 50 7.60 -14.88 -2.08
N LEU A 51 6.80 -13.86 -1.77
CA LEU A 51 5.46 -14.00 -1.19
C LEU A 51 4.37 -14.23 -2.25
N GLY A 52 4.74 -14.29 -3.53
CA GLY A 52 3.84 -14.51 -4.66
C GLY A 52 3.05 -13.27 -5.08
N ALA A 53 3.46 -12.08 -4.67
CA ALA A 53 2.93 -10.82 -5.16
C ALA A 53 3.75 -10.30 -6.36
N LYS A 54 3.14 -9.43 -7.16
CA LYS A 54 3.81 -8.76 -8.27
C LYS A 54 4.39 -7.43 -7.76
N PHE A 55 5.68 -7.21 -8.01
CA PHE A 55 6.28 -5.91 -7.74
C PHE A 55 5.95 -4.92 -8.87
N VAL A 56 5.49 -3.72 -8.51
CA VAL A 56 5.21 -2.64 -9.45
C VAL A 56 6.49 -1.84 -9.65
N GLU A 57 7.10 -1.94 -10.83
CA GLU A 57 8.30 -1.20 -11.19
C GLU A 57 7.93 0.10 -11.90
N VAL A 58 8.68 1.14 -11.59
CA VAL A 58 8.68 2.39 -12.35
C VAL A 58 9.95 2.42 -13.16
N GLU A 59 9.84 2.34 -14.48
CA GLU A 59 11.00 2.41 -15.37
C GLU A 59 11.70 3.75 -15.20
N SER A 60 12.95 3.74 -14.76
CA SER A 60 13.85 4.88 -14.78
C SER A 60 14.76 4.76 -16.01
N ASP A 61 14.85 5.80 -16.80
CA ASP A 61 15.78 5.84 -17.94
C ASP A 61 17.25 6.00 -17.50
N ASP A 62 17.50 6.18 -16.20
CA ASP A 62 18.83 6.33 -15.60
C ASP A 62 19.18 5.12 -14.72
N GLU A 63 20.19 4.35 -15.14
CA GLU A 63 20.76 3.21 -14.39
C GLU A 63 21.50 3.62 -13.09
N ASP A 64 21.56 4.90 -12.74
CA ASP A 64 22.37 5.45 -11.64
C ASP A 64 21.59 5.89 -10.39
N GLY A 65 20.60 5.11 -9.94
CA GLY A 65 19.70 5.48 -8.84
C GLY A 65 20.06 5.02 -7.42
N VAL A 66 21.21 4.32 -7.21
CA VAL A 66 21.57 3.81 -5.89
C VAL A 66 22.52 4.77 -5.18
N GLY A 67 21.98 5.63 -4.32
CA GLY A 67 22.78 6.38 -3.36
C GLY A 67 23.25 5.47 -2.23
N GLU A 68 24.52 5.59 -1.79
CA GLU A 68 25.02 4.94 -0.58
C GLU A 68 24.12 5.27 0.61
N GLY A 69 23.53 4.24 1.23
CA GLY A 69 22.71 4.39 2.42
C GLY A 69 21.24 3.98 2.29
N GLY A 70 20.76 3.47 1.14
CA GLY A 70 19.39 2.93 1.02
C GLY A 70 18.27 3.98 1.09
N TYR A 71 18.60 5.27 1.07
CA TYR A 71 17.65 6.37 0.92
C TYR A 71 17.71 6.90 -0.51
N ALA A 72 16.54 6.97 -1.15
CA ALA A 72 16.42 7.52 -2.49
C ALA A 72 17.06 8.92 -2.56
N LYS A 73 18.04 9.11 -3.47
CA LYS A 73 18.44 10.44 -3.92
C LYS A 73 17.19 11.21 -4.36
N GLU A 74 17.23 12.54 -4.26
CA GLU A 74 16.20 13.41 -4.85
C GLU A 74 16.00 12.99 -6.30
N THR A 75 14.91 12.26 -6.52
CA THR A 75 14.52 11.75 -7.84
C THR A 75 14.15 12.92 -8.73
N SER A 76 14.60 12.86 -9.98
CA SER A 76 14.24 13.87 -10.98
C SER A 76 12.72 14.05 -11.06
N ASP A 77 12.26 15.24 -11.38
CA ASP A 77 10.82 15.52 -11.46
C ASP A 77 10.12 14.62 -12.49
N ASP A 78 10.83 14.19 -13.54
CA ASP A 78 10.35 13.24 -14.54
C ASP A 78 10.09 11.85 -13.95
N TYR A 79 10.96 11.36 -13.06
CA TYR A 79 10.75 10.08 -12.38
C TYR A 79 9.53 10.14 -11.45
N LYS A 80 9.35 11.24 -10.72
CA LYS A 80 8.17 11.44 -9.86
C LYS A 80 6.87 11.45 -10.67
N GLN A 81 6.88 12.07 -11.85
CA GLN A 81 5.72 12.08 -12.73
C GLN A 81 5.42 10.68 -13.29
N LYS A 82 6.43 9.94 -13.77
CA LYS A 82 6.28 8.54 -14.22
C LYS A 82 5.74 7.68 -13.08
N GLN A 83 6.31 7.80 -11.88
CA GLN A 83 5.85 7.11 -10.69
C GLN A 83 4.38 7.38 -10.38
N GLN A 84 3.96 8.65 -10.42
CA GLN A 84 2.57 9.02 -10.17
C GLN A 84 1.61 8.45 -11.22
N LEU A 85 2.00 8.41 -12.50
CA LEU A 85 1.19 7.82 -13.56
C LEU A 85 1.01 6.31 -13.38
N VAL A 86 2.09 5.60 -13.11
CA VAL A 86 2.06 4.15 -12.84
C VAL A 86 1.20 3.86 -11.62
N MET A 87 1.42 4.59 -10.52
CA MET A 87 0.65 4.45 -9.29
C MET A 87 -0.83 4.71 -9.50
N LYS A 88 -1.18 5.76 -10.25
CA LYS A 88 -2.58 6.09 -10.56
C LYS A 88 -3.30 4.95 -11.28
N ASP A 89 -2.66 4.31 -12.25
CA ASP A 89 -3.23 3.20 -13.01
C ASP A 89 -3.48 1.99 -12.11
N HIS A 90 -2.52 1.63 -11.27
CA HIS A 90 -2.64 0.51 -10.33
C HIS A 90 -3.69 0.77 -9.24
N ILE A 91 -3.73 1.98 -8.67
CA ILE A 91 -4.71 2.40 -7.67
C ILE A 91 -6.13 2.35 -8.24
N ALA A 92 -6.33 2.90 -9.45
CA ALA A 92 -7.66 2.90 -10.10
C ALA A 92 -8.21 1.49 -10.36
N LYS A 93 -7.34 0.50 -10.56
CA LYS A 93 -7.72 -0.90 -10.80
C LYS A 93 -7.90 -1.71 -9.53
N SER A 94 -7.45 -1.21 -8.39
CA SER A 94 -7.48 -1.92 -7.10
C SER A 94 -8.86 -1.86 -6.45
N ASP A 95 -9.19 -2.93 -5.73
CA ASP A 95 -10.37 -3.01 -4.88
C ASP A 95 -10.02 -2.62 -3.43
N LEU A 96 -8.76 -2.90 -3.02
CA LEU A 96 -8.21 -2.53 -1.73
C LEU A 96 -6.79 -1.99 -1.92
N VAL A 97 -6.50 -0.86 -1.27
CA VAL A 97 -5.15 -0.29 -1.16
C VAL A 97 -4.76 -0.25 0.30
N ILE A 98 -3.59 -0.75 0.65
CA ILE A 98 -3.04 -0.66 2.01
C ILE A 98 -1.74 0.13 1.93
N THR A 99 -1.64 1.20 2.71
CA THR A 99 -0.45 2.03 2.76
C THR A 99 0.28 1.87 4.08
N THR A 100 1.59 1.70 4.01
CA THR A 100 2.46 1.46 5.17
C THR A 100 3.75 2.27 5.11
N ALA A 101 3.84 3.26 4.21
CA ALA A 101 5.07 4.00 3.97
C ALA A 101 5.33 5.01 5.09
N LEU A 102 6.35 4.77 5.88
CA LEU A 102 6.79 5.62 6.98
C LEU A 102 8.26 5.99 6.80
N ILE A 103 8.59 7.24 7.12
CA ILE A 103 9.97 7.71 7.19
C ILE A 103 10.28 7.99 8.67
N PRO A 104 11.25 7.30 9.28
CA PRO A 104 11.57 7.51 10.68
C PRO A 104 11.85 8.98 11.01
N GLY A 105 11.17 9.52 12.04
CA GLY A 105 11.35 10.89 12.51
C GLY A 105 10.78 11.99 11.59
N LYS A 106 10.03 11.64 10.56
CA LYS A 106 9.37 12.59 9.65
C LYS A 106 7.88 12.26 9.51
N PRO A 107 7.05 13.24 9.11
CA PRO A 107 5.68 12.96 8.70
C PRO A 107 5.64 11.93 7.57
N ALA A 108 4.57 11.15 7.51
CA ALA A 108 4.37 10.20 6.42
C ALA A 108 4.27 10.95 5.07
N PRO A 109 4.92 10.44 4.02
CA PRO A 109 4.82 11.05 2.70
C PRO A 109 3.42 10.86 2.13
N VAL A 110 2.85 11.89 1.53
CA VAL A 110 1.58 11.77 0.79
C VAL A 110 1.87 11.14 -0.57
N LEU A 111 1.44 9.90 -0.74
CA LEU A 111 1.64 9.10 -1.95
C LEU A 111 0.37 8.97 -2.79
N ILE A 112 -0.80 9.13 -2.16
CA ILE A 112 -2.11 9.05 -2.82
C ILE A 112 -2.79 10.42 -2.72
N PRO A 113 -2.63 11.30 -3.72
CA PRO A 113 -3.37 12.54 -3.80
C PRO A 113 -4.86 12.28 -4.08
N ASN A 114 -5.69 13.28 -3.82
CA ASN A 114 -7.13 13.20 -4.01
C ASN A 114 -7.55 12.79 -5.42
N SER A 115 -6.79 13.20 -6.44
CA SER A 115 -7.05 12.83 -7.84
C SER A 115 -6.92 11.32 -8.11
N MET A 116 -6.12 10.60 -7.33
CA MET A 116 -6.01 9.14 -7.42
C MET A 116 -7.17 8.46 -6.70
N VAL A 117 -7.61 9.00 -5.57
CA VAL A 117 -8.81 8.52 -4.86
C VAL A 117 -10.05 8.64 -5.75
N ASP A 118 -10.18 9.77 -6.44
CA ASP A 118 -11.31 10.04 -7.34
C ASP A 118 -11.33 9.10 -8.58
N ALA A 119 -10.17 8.52 -8.93
CA ALA A 119 -10.06 7.55 -10.02
C ALA A 119 -10.37 6.11 -9.61
N MET A 120 -10.52 5.83 -8.33
CA MET A 120 -10.82 4.48 -7.82
C MET A 120 -12.26 4.07 -8.12
N LYS A 121 -12.48 2.76 -8.15
CA LYS A 121 -13.83 2.19 -8.30
C LYS A 121 -14.67 2.51 -7.06
N GLN A 122 -15.96 2.75 -7.25
CA GLN A 122 -16.90 2.82 -6.14
C GLN A 122 -16.92 1.49 -5.37
N GLY A 123 -16.94 1.59 -4.05
CA GLY A 123 -16.86 0.44 -3.16
C GLY A 123 -15.43 0.01 -2.81
N SER A 124 -14.40 0.60 -3.44
CA SER A 124 -13.01 0.34 -3.07
C SER A 124 -12.69 0.89 -1.67
N VAL A 125 -11.64 0.34 -1.07
CA VAL A 125 -11.20 0.69 0.28
C VAL A 125 -9.72 1.07 0.26
N ILE A 126 -9.38 2.10 1.01
CA ILE A 126 -7.99 2.45 1.37
C ILE A 126 -7.84 2.25 2.87
N VAL A 127 -6.84 1.49 3.30
CA VAL A 127 -6.44 1.36 4.70
C VAL A 127 -5.08 2.01 4.87
N ASP A 128 -5.05 3.13 5.60
CA ASP A 128 -3.84 3.92 5.78
C ASP A 128 -3.22 3.66 7.16
N LEU A 129 -2.23 2.76 7.20
CA LEU A 129 -1.52 2.42 8.44
C LEU A 129 -0.54 3.51 8.87
N ALA A 130 -0.27 4.51 8.02
CA ALA A 130 0.57 5.66 8.34
C ALA A 130 -0.21 6.83 8.94
N SER A 131 -1.51 6.66 9.20
CA SER A 131 -2.43 7.72 9.66
C SER A 131 -1.96 8.43 10.93
N GLU A 132 -1.31 7.72 11.87
CA GLU A 132 -0.73 8.32 13.09
C GLU A 132 0.36 9.38 12.79
N ASN A 133 1.01 9.27 11.64
CA ASN A 133 2.08 10.19 11.21
C ASN A 133 1.63 11.11 10.06
N GLY A 134 0.34 11.35 9.94
CA GLY A 134 -0.25 12.24 8.93
C GLY A 134 -0.89 11.52 7.74
N GLY A 135 -0.59 10.23 7.54
CA GLY A 135 -1.17 9.41 6.49
C GLY A 135 -0.46 9.50 5.13
N ASN A 136 -0.56 8.42 4.35
CA ASN A 136 -0.06 8.36 2.98
C ASN A 136 -1.11 8.78 1.94
N CYS A 137 -2.38 8.86 2.33
CA CYS A 137 -3.47 9.34 1.49
C CYS A 137 -3.88 10.74 1.94
N GLU A 138 -3.97 11.66 0.99
CA GLU A 138 -4.33 13.06 1.26
C GLU A 138 -5.71 13.21 1.95
N SER A 139 -6.63 12.29 1.67
CA SER A 139 -7.97 12.27 2.29
C SER A 139 -8.03 11.52 3.61
N THR A 140 -6.92 11.01 4.13
CA THR A 140 -6.89 10.31 5.43
C THR A 140 -7.15 11.29 6.56
N GLU A 141 -8.10 10.94 7.44
CA GLU A 141 -8.31 11.62 8.72
C GLU A 141 -7.91 10.67 9.85
N PRO A 142 -6.86 10.99 10.63
CA PRO A 142 -6.41 10.13 11.72
C PRO A 142 -7.52 9.80 12.73
N GLY A 143 -7.67 8.52 13.03
CA GLY A 143 -8.70 8.02 13.96
C GLY A 143 -10.10 7.91 13.38
N LYS A 144 -10.28 8.13 12.08
CA LYS A 144 -11.60 8.12 11.45
C LYS A 144 -11.66 7.24 10.21
N VAL A 145 -12.86 6.81 9.88
CA VAL A 145 -13.21 6.22 8.60
C VAL A 145 -14.04 7.25 7.83
N VAL A 146 -13.51 7.69 6.68
CA VAL A 146 -14.18 8.68 5.83
C VAL A 146 -14.58 8.06 4.50
N ARG A 147 -15.58 8.64 3.84
CA ARG A 147 -15.99 8.25 2.50
C ARG A 147 -15.85 9.43 1.54
N LYS A 148 -15.20 9.16 0.40
CA LYS A 148 -15.04 10.14 -0.67
C LYS A 148 -15.32 9.47 -2.02
N ASN A 149 -16.27 9.99 -2.77
CA ASN A 149 -16.65 9.48 -4.11
C ASN A 149 -16.93 7.96 -4.15
N GLY A 150 -17.53 7.41 -3.08
CA GLY A 150 -17.82 5.98 -2.98
C GLY A 150 -16.62 5.12 -2.53
N VAL A 151 -15.45 5.71 -2.31
CA VAL A 151 -14.27 5.06 -1.74
C VAL A 151 -14.27 5.23 -0.23
N THR A 152 -14.04 4.16 0.51
CA THR A 152 -13.88 4.20 1.97
C THR A 152 -12.40 4.34 2.31
N ILE A 153 -12.05 5.31 3.15
CA ILE A 153 -10.68 5.56 3.59
C ILE A 153 -10.64 5.36 5.09
N ASP A 154 -9.93 4.35 5.53
CA ASP A 154 -9.76 3.98 6.93
C ASP A 154 -8.42 4.48 7.46
N GLY A 155 -8.47 5.52 8.29
CA GLY A 155 -7.34 6.09 9.02
C GLY A 155 -7.34 5.70 10.49
N SER A 156 -7.93 4.56 10.86
CA SER A 156 -8.02 4.10 12.24
C SER A 156 -6.65 4.02 12.91
N LEU A 157 -6.58 4.51 14.15
CA LEU A 157 -5.38 4.45 14.96
C LEU A 157 -5.35 3.14 15.74
N ASN A 158 -4.14 2.64 16.00
CA ASN A 158 -3.92 1.46 16.84
C ASN A 158 -4.78 0.24 16.42
N LEU A 159 -4.82 -0.06 15.12
CA LEU A 159 -5.53 -1.21 14.56
C LEU A 159 -5.25 -2.54 15.30
N PRO A 160 -4.01 -2.83 15.77
CA PRO A 160 -3.75 -4.05 16.55
C PRO A 160 -4.62 -4.19 17.79
N SER A 161 -5.02 -3.09 18.44
CA SER A 161 -5.86 -3.13 19.64
C SER A 161 -7.31 -3.55 19.35
N THR A 162 -7.76 -3.38 18.12
CA THR A 162 -9.11 -3.81 17.69
C THR A 162 -9.19 -5.32 17.43
N MET A 163 -8.03 -5.99 17.29
CA MET A 163 -7.89 -7.41 16.99
C MET A 163 -7.00 -8.12 18.05
N GLN A 164 -7.29 -7.91 19.31
CA GLN A 164 -6.46 -8.31 20.45
C GLN A 164 -6.04 -9.78 20.43
N VAL A 165 -6.96 -10.69 20.10
CA VAL A 165 -6.68 -12.14 20.05
C VAL A 165 -5.65 -12.46 18.96
N HIS A 166 -5.81 -11.90 17.76
CA HIS A 166 -4.91 -12.15 16.63
C HIS A 166 -3.56 -11.44 16.79
N SER A 167 -3.55 -10.26 17.40
CA SER A 167 -2.33 -9.46 17.59
C SER A 167 -1.43 -10.04 18.68
N SER A 168 -1.98 -10.75 19.67
CA SER A 168 -1.20 -11.39 20.74
C SER A 168 -0.68 -12.78 20.42
N GLN A 169 -1.24 -13.46 19.42
CA GLN A 169 -0.80 -14.81 19.02
C GLN A 169 0.69 -14.91 18.62
N PRO A 170 1.26 -13.95 17.86
CA PRO A 170 2.69 -14.01 17.51
C PRO A 170 3.64 -13.87 18.70
N VAL A 171 3.19 -13.29 19.81
CA VAL A 171 4.01 -13.03 21.01
C VAL A 171 4.07 -14.22 21.94
N SER A 172 3.09 -15.14 21.88
CA SER A 172 2.99 -16.29 22.78
C SER A 172 3.80 -17.51 22.36
N TYR A 173 4.53 -17.44 21.24
CA TYR A 173 5.40 -18.53 20.74
C TYR A 173 6.91 -18.27 20.97
N LYS A 174 7.27 -17.53 22.01
CA LYS A 174 8.67 -17.39 22.45
C LYS A 174 8.92 -18.18 23.72
#